data_69daeaeb44c815edebd17e919d225edf
#
_entry.id   69daeaeb44c815edebd17e919d225edf
#
_cell.length_a   1.000
_cell.length_b   1.000
_cell.length_c   1.000
_cell.angle_alpha   90.00
_cell.angle_beta   90.00
_cell.angle_gamma   90.00
#
_symmetry.space_group_name_H-M   'P 1'
#
loop_
_entity.id
_entity.type
_entity.pdbx_description
1 polymer ?
#
loop_
_entity_poly.entity_id
_entity_poly.type
_entity_poly.pdbx_seq_one_letter_code
_entity_poly.pdbx_strand_id
1 'polypeptide(L)'
;MSVVMPVPDAGVLARREEIVDALRAIVPGEGVIATEREMRPYESDGLTAYRQLPMVVVLPATTAQVSGVLAYCHAHGVKVVPRGAGTSLSGGALPLGDGVLLGMAKFNRIREVDFENRVAVVEPGVTNLAVTRALEDRGFYYAPDPSSQIACTIGGNVAENSGGVHCLKYGMTTNNVLGLEMVLMTGEVIRLGGKHLDAGGYDLLGIVTGSEGLLGVVTEVTVRILQKAECARAMLIGFSTSEDAGGCVARIIGAGIIPGGMEMMDRPAIHAVEEFVHAGYPLDVEALLIVELDGPQAEVDHLIGRIEAITRDCGAVTCRTSSSEEERLLFWAGRKAAFPAVGRISPDYYCMDGTIPRAQLPLVLRRTRELSEKYGLRVANVFHAGDGNLHPLILYDSNKPGELDRAEAFGADILRLCVEVGGVLTGEHGVGVEKRDLMPAMFSEADLAQQQRLKCAFDDKGLLNPGKVFPVLHRCAELGRVHVHAGKVAFPDIPRF
;
A
#
# COMPACT_ATOMS: atom_id res chain seq x y z
N MET A 1 -17.42 -13.16 -2.05
CA MET A 1 -18.02 -13.02 -0.68
C MET A 1 -18.21 -11.53 -0.45
N SER A 2 -19.43 -11.05 -0.13
CA SER A 2 -19.62 -9.63 0.16
C SER A 2 -18.88 -9.27 1.46
N VAL A 3 -18.06 -8.23 1.43
CA VAL A 3 -17.36 -7.71 2.61
C VAL A 3 -18.39 -7.29 3.66
N VAL A 4 -18.32 -7.88 4.85
CA VAL A 4 -19.18 -7.55 5.98
C VAL A 4 -18.55 -6.43 6.79
N MET A 5 -19.11 -5.23 6.71
CA MET A 5 -18.67 -4.08 7.54
C MET A 5 -19.34 -4.13 8.92
N PRO A 6 -18.71 -3.50 9.95
CA PRO A 6 -19.34 -3.39 11.27
C PRO A 6 -20.73 -2.77 11.19
N VAL A 7 -21.69 -3.37 11.91
CA VAL A 7 -23.05 -2.79 11.99
C VAL A 7 -22.98 -1.43 12.69
N PRO A 8 -23.57 -0.37 12.13
CA PRO A 8 -23.59 0.95 12.74
C PRO A 8 -24.23 0.94 14.13
N ASP A 9 -23.64 1.64 15.09
CA ASP A 9 -24.19 1.83 16.44
C ASP A 9 -25.33 2.85 16.43
N ALA A 10 -26.55 2.39 16.67
CA ALA A 10 -27.73 3.25 16.68
C ALA A 10 -27.66 4.35 17.77
N GLY A 11 -27.01 4.09 18.91
CA GLY A 11 -26.81 5.06 19.98
C GLY A 11 -25.86 6.19 19.59
N VAL A 12 -24.83 5.89 18.78
CA VAL A 12 -23.94 6.90 18.21
C VAL A 12 -24.68 7.73 17.17
N LEU A 13 -25.42 7.07 16.27
CA LEU A 13 -26.21 7.77 15.23
C LEU A 13 -27.29 8.69 15.82
N ALA A 14 -27.95 8.29 16.92
CA ALA A 14 -28.92 9.12 17.60
C ALA A 14 -28.34 10.44 18.18
N ARG A 15 -27.02 10.47 18.45
CA ARG A 15 -26.29 11.65 18.92
C ARG A 15 -25.51 12.39 17.84
N ARG A 16 -25.80 12.12 16.55
CA ARG A 16 -25.02 12.65 15.41
C ARG A 16 -24.89 14.18 15.45
N GLU A 17 -25.96 14.91 15.73
CA GLU A 17 -25.94 16.39 15.76
C GLU A 17 -25.06 16.91 16.91
N GLU A 18 -25.19 16.35 18.11
CA GLU A 18 -24.33 16.66 19.25
C GLU A 18 -22.86 16.43 18.95
N ILE A 19 -22.53 15.27 18.32
CA ILE A 19 -21.17 14.91 17.94
C ILE A 19 -20.62 15.91 16.90
N VAL A 20 -21.41 16.26 15.88
CA VAL A 20 -21.01 17.22 14.84
C VAL A 20 -20.74 18.60 15.44
N ASP A 21 -21.56 19.08 16.37
CA ASP A 21 -21.37 20.39 17.00
C ASP A 21 -20.13 20.41 17.91
N ALA A 22 -19.87 19.34 18.65
CA ALA A 22 -18.65 19.20 19.42
C ALA A 22 -17.39 19.18 18.53
N LEU A 23 -17.45 18.48 17.41
CA LEU A 23 -16.33 18.43 16.45
C LEU A 23 -16.09 19.80 15.78
N ARG A 24 -17.16 20.58 15.51
CA ARG A 24 -17.04 21.96 15.02
C ARG A 24 -16.39 22.90 16.04
N ALA A 25 -16.61 22.67 17.33
CA ALA A 25 -15.92 23.45 18.36
C ALA A 25 -14.43 23.16 18.42
N ILE A 26 -14.00 21.91 18.14
CA ILE A 26 -12.60 21.49 18.11
C ILE A 26 -11.92 21.92 16.78
N VAL A 27 -12.63 21.77 15.65
CA VAL A 27 -12.12 22.10 14.31
C VAL A 27 -13.06 23.15 13.69
N PRO A 28 -12.86 24.44 14.01
CA PRO A 28 -13.75 25.52 13.58
C PRO A 28 -13.62 25.81 12.07
N GLY A 29 -14.60 26.57 11.56
CA GLY A 29 -14.69 26.95 10.16
C GLY A 29 -15.18 25.82 9.27
N GLU A 30 -14.58 25.63 8.11
CA GLU A 30 -14.95 24.63 7.11
C GLU A 30 -14.32 23.26 7.34
N GLY A 31 -13.85 22.99 8.57
CA GLY A 31 -13.15 21.75 8.90
C GLY A 31 -14.05 20.55 9.15
N VAL A 32 -15.38 20.73 9.30
CA VAL A 32 -16.35 19.66 9.55
C VAL A 32 -17.42 19.63 8.46
N ILE A 33 -17.44 18.54 7.69
CA ILE A 33 -18.36 18.29 6.58
C ILE A 33 -19.41 17.29 7.05
N ALA A 34 -20.68 17.71 7.09
CA ALA A 34 -21.78 16.93 7.66
C ALA A 34 -22.95 16.70 6.71
N THR A 35 -22.93 17.30 5.50
CA THR A 35 -23.98 17.08 4.50
C THR A 35 -23.64 15.89 3.61
N GLU A 36 -24.64 15.06 3.28
CA GLU A 36 -24.44 13.87 2.45
C GLU A 36 -23.75 14.21 1.12
N ARG A 37 -24.19 15.28 0.45
CA ARG A 37 -23.65 15.69 -0.84
C ARG A 37 -22.13 15.97 -0.78
N GLU A 38 -21.67 16.64 0.27
CA GLU A 38 -20.27 17.00 0.44
C GLU A 38 -19.41 15.83 0.93
N MET A 39 -20.03 14.82 1.55
CA MET A 39 -19.36 13.59 2.00
C MET A 39 -19.18 12.56 0.87
N ARG A 40 -19.91 12.67 -0.25
CA ARG A 40 -19.82 11.73 -1.39
C ARG A 40 -18.40 11.49 -1.92
N PRO A 41 -17.50 12.49 -2.03
CA PRO A 41 -16.11 12.24 -2.45
C PRO A 41 -15.30 11.35 -1.49
N TYR A 42 -15.82 11.08 -0.31
CA TYR A 42 -15.16 10.30 0.73
C TYR A 42 -15.77 8.91 0.92
N GLU A 43 -16.79 8.51 0.14
CA GLU A 43 -17.52 7.24 0.34
C GLU A 43 -16.76 5.98 -0.05
N SER A 44 -15.64 6.11 -0.76
CA SER A 44 -14.75 5.01 -1.15
C SER A 44 -13.28 5.45 -1.08
N ASP A 45 -12.37 4.51 -1.13
CA ASP A 45 -10.96 4.74 -1.47
C ASP A 45 -10.67 4.30 -2.93
N GLY A 46 -9.42 3.96 -3.27
CA GLY A 46 -9.05 3.49 -4.61
C GLY A 46 -9.68 2.13 -4.98
N LEU A 47 -10.12 1.34 -4.00
CA LEU A 47 -10.91 0.14 -4.20
C LEU A 47 -12.39 0.51 -4.36
N THR A 48 -12.78 0.90 -5.57
CA THR A 48 -14.13 1.44 -5.87
C THR A 48 -15.25 0.40 -5.83
N ALA A 49 -14.92 -0.88 -5.63
CA ALA A 49 -15.89 -1.97 -5.47
C ALA A 49 -16.78 -1.80 -4.22
N TYR A 50 -16.28 -1.10 -3.19
CA TYR A 50 -16.98 -0.88 -1.93
C TYR A 50 -17.22 0.61 -1.69
N ARG A 51 -18.41 0.94 -1.16
CA ARG A 51 -18.82 2.31 -0.84
C ARG A 51 -19.58 2.37 0.48
N GLN A 52 -19.21 3.34 1.32
CA GLN A 52 -19.88 3.62 2.58
C GLN A 52 -19.77 5.11 2.89
N LEU A 53 -20.89 5.79 3.08
CA LEU A 53 -20.85 7.18 3.57
C LEU A 53 -20.41 7.20 5.04
N PRO A 54 -19.50 8.11 5.45
CA PRO A 54 -19.20 8.34 6.86
C PRO A 54 -20.38 9.07 7.56
N MET A 55 -20.41 9.02 8.89
CA MET A 55 -21.33 9.85 9.67
C MET A 55 -21.00 11.35 9.53
N VAL A 56 -19.72 11.68 9.50
CA VAL A 56 -19.17 13.03 9.35
C VAL A 56 -17.71 12.96 8.89
N VAL A 57 -17.25 13.96 8.12
CA VAL A 57 -15.85 14.14 7.74
C VAL A 57 -15.26 15.30 8.54
N VAL A 58 -14.06 15.11 9.09
CA VAL A 58 -13.32 16.13 9.84
C VAL A 58 -11.95 16.34 9.20
N LEU A 59 -11.60 17.58 8.91
CA LEU A 59 -10.37 18.00 8.24
C LEU A 59 -9.55 18.91 9.19
N PRO A 60 -8.83 18.35 10.16
CA PRO A 60 -8.01 19.14 11.08
C PRO A 60 -6.79 19.76 10.36
N ALA A 61 -6.29 20.85 10.89
CA ALA A 61 -5.11 21.56 10.37
C ALA A 61 -3.92 21.57 11.33
N THR A 62 -4.09 21.07 12.56
CA THR A 62 -3.04 21.05 13.59
C THR A 62 -3.09 19.74 14.41
N THR A 63 -1.93 19.32 14.95
CA THR A 63 -1.85 18.17 15.86
C THR A 63 -2.79 18.32 17.06
N ALA A 64 -2.94 19.54 17.60
CA ALA A 64 -3.87 19.80 18.70
C ALA A 64 -5.34 19.53 18.33
N GLN A 65 -5.75 19.84 17.10
CA GLN A 65 -7.09 19.51 16.62
C GLN A 65 -7.27 17.99 16.45
N VAL A 66 -6.28 17.28 15.91
CA VAL A 66 -6.30 15.80 15.82
C VAL A 66 -6.43 15.21 17.22
N SER A 67 -5.61 15.66 18.18
CA SER A 67 -5.67 15.25 19.58
C SER A 67 -7.05 15.47 20.21
N GLY A 68 -7.63 16.66 20.00
CA GLY A 68 -8.96 16.98 20.52
C GLY A 68 -10.07 16.10 19.90
N VAL A 69 -10.02 15.85 18.59
CA VAL A 69 -10.99 14.99 17.89
C VAL A 69 -10.90 13.55 18.40
N LEU A 70 -9.69 12.98 18.49
CA LEU A 70 -9.48 11.61 18.97
C LEU A 70 -9.90 11.45 20.43
N ALA A 71 -9.48 12.38 21.31
CA ALA A 71 -9.88 12.38 22.72
C ALA A 71 -11.39 12.44 22.90
N TYR A 72 -12.07 13.31 22.15
CA TYR A 72 -13.52 13.39 22.14
C TYR A 72 -14.17 12.07 21.69
N CYS A 73 -13.72 11.54 20.56
CA CYS A 73 -14.24 10.27 20.03
C CYS A 73 -14.00 9.10 20.99
N HIS A 74 -12.81 9.03 21.62
CA HIS A 74 -12.50 8.02 22.63
C HIS A 74 -13.42 8.12 23.85
N ALA A 75 -13.64 9.34 24.37
CA ALA A 75 -14.50 9.56 25.53
C ALA A 75 -15.96 9.17 25.26
N HIS A 76 -16.44 9.41 24.05
CA HIS A 76 -17.85 9.21 23.64
C HIS A 76 -18.12 7.92 22.89
N GLY A 77 -17.12 7.03 22.68
CA GLY A 77 -17.26 5.75 22.00
C GLY A 77 -17.52 5.87 20.50
N VAL A 78 -17.01 6.93 19.86
CA VAL A 78 -17.19 7.20 18.43
C VAL A 78 -16.03 6.63 17.65
N LYS A 79 -16.32 5.82 16.61
CA LYS A 79 -15.31 5.24 15.71
C LYS A 79 -14.65 6.31 14.85
N VAL A 80 -13.36 6.14 14.55
CA VAL A 80 -12.59 7.05 13.69
C VAL A 80 -11.89 6.26 12.59
N VAL A 81 -11.99 6.72 11.35
CA VAL A 81 -11.24 6.20 10.19
C VAL A 81 -10.28 7.29 9.72
N PRO A 82 -8.97 7.13 9.91
CA PRO A 82 -7.98 8.05 9.35
C PRO A 82 -7.93 7.93 7.82
N ARG A 83 -7.68 9.06 7.14
CA ARG A 83 -7.58 9.08 5.68
C ARG A 83 -6.52 10.07 5.20
N GLY A 84 -5.61 9.59 4.37
CA GLY A 84 -4.73 10.41 3.54
C GLY A 84 -5.44 10.87 2.26
N ALA A 85 -4.89 10.58 1.09
CA ALA A 85 -5.53 10.85 -0.20
C ALA A 85 -6.66 9.85 -0.56
N GLY A 86 -6.71 8.69 0.09
CA GLY A 86 -7.66 7.63 -0.24
C GLY A 86 -7.33 6.88 -1.53
N THR A 87 -6.04 6.74 -1.83
CA THR A 87 -5.53 6.01 -3.00
C THR A 87 -5.31 4.53 -2.74
N SER A 88 -5.51 4.04 -1.51
CA SER A 88 -5.40 2.62 -1.15
C SER A 88 -6.34 1.74 -1.97
N LEU A 89 -5.86 0.55 -2.34
CA LEU A 89 -6.59 -0.44 -3.15
C LEU A 89 -7.09 -1.62 -2.30
N SER A 90 -7.05 -1.52 -0.97
CA SER A 90 -7.48 -2.59 -0.05
C SER A 90 -8.75 -2.25 0.76
N GLY A 91 -9.28 -1.03 0.61
CA GLY A 91 -10.38 -0.55 1.44
C GLY A 91 -9.95 -0.14 2.85
N GLY A 92 -8.65 0.12 3.07
CA GLY A 92 -8.08 0.56 4.35
C GLY A 92 -8.66 1.89 4.84
N ALA A 93 -9.00 2.80 3.92
CA ALA A 93 -9.62 4.08 4.22
C ALA A 93 -11.14 4.11 4.00
N LEU A 94 -11.79 2.94 3.79
CA LEU A 94 -13.25 2.86 3.63
C LEU A 94 -13.95 3.33 4.91
N PRO A 95 -14.87 4.32 4.83
CA PRO A 95 -15.55 4.88 5.98
C PRO A 95 -16.47 3.89 6.72
N LEU A 96 -16.91 4.30 7.91
CA LEU A 96 -17.95 3.63 8.70
C LEU A 96 -19.17 4.54 8.81
N GLY A 97 -20.38 3.97 8.70
CA GLY A 97 -21.63 4.74 8.72
C GLY A 97 -21.92 5.46 10.05
N ASP A 98 -21.34 4.99 11.15
CA ASP A 98 -21.39 5.57 12.49
C ASP A 98 -20.04 6.15 12.95
N GLY A 99 -19.11 6.37 12.02
CA GLY A 99 -17.75 6.83 12.29
C GLY A 99 -17.44 8.22 11.75
N VAL A 100 -16.43 8.84 12.35
CA VAL A 100 -15.77 10.05 11.87
C VAL A 100 -14.72 9.64 10.84
N LEU A 101 -14.78 10.18 9.63
CA LEU A 101 -13.65 10.14 8.71
C LEU A 101 -12.72 11.32 9.01
N LEU A 102 -11.50 11.03 9.45
CA LEU A 102 -10.49 12.02 9.80
C LEU A 102 -9.50 12.21 8.65
N GLY A 103 -9.73 13.24 7.82
CA GLY A 103 -8.93 13.52 6.63
C GLY A 103 -7.73 14.41 6.92
N MET A 104 -6.53 13.99 6.54
CA MET A 104 -5.26 14.68 6.85
C MET A 104 -4.80 15.65 5.75
N ALA A 105 -5.62 15.95 4.76
CA ALA A 105 -5.22 16.74 3.58
C ALA A 105 -4.73 18.16 3.88
N LYS A 106 -5.11 18.76 5.03
CA LYS A 106 -4.63 20.09 5.44
C LYS A 106 -3.21 20.09 6.04
N PHE A 107 -2.67 18.91 6.35
CA PHE A 107 -1.29 18.72 6.80
C PHE A 107 -0.36 18.58 5.59
N ASN A 108 -0.10 19.65 4.85
CA ASN A 108 0.55 19.60 3.55
C ASN A 108 1.85 20.42 3.45
N ARG A 109 2.53 20.66 4.58
CA ARG A 109 3.77 21.43 4.62
C ARG A 109 4.99 20.54 4.74
N ILE A 110 6.04 20.87 3.97
CA ILE A 110 7.39 20.40 4.22
C ILE A 110 7.96 21.32 5.30
N ARG A 111 8.18 20.79 6.50
CA ARG A 111 8.60 21.54 7.69
C ARG A 111 10.05 21.92 7.66
N GLU A 112 10.89 20.97 7.23
CA GLU A 112 12.34 21.11 7.22
C GLU A 112 12.95 20.22 6.13
N VAL A 113 14.07 20.68 5.54
CA VAL A 113 14.96 19.86 4.72
C VAL A 113 16.38 20.06 5.23
N ASP A 114 16.99 18.98 5.67
CA ASP A 114 18.33 18.94 6.24
C ASP A 114 19.21 18.07 5.33
N PHE A 115 19.92 18.74 4.42
CA PHE A 115 20.78 18.07 3.44
C PHE A 115 22.04 17.47 4.07
N GLU A 116 22.54 18.02 5.20
CA GLU A 116 23.73 17.51 5.87
C GLU A 116 23.44 16.16 6.55
N ASN A 117 22.28 16.04 7.20
CA ASN A 117 21.81 14.80 7.81
C ASN A 117 21.01 13.92 6.84
N ARG A 118 20.76 14.39 5.60
CA ARG A 118 20.01 13.69 4.56
C ARG A 118 18.62 13.28 5.00
N VAL A 119 17.88 14.21 5.59
CA VAL A 119 16.51 14.00 6.05
C VAL A 119 15.59 15.15 5.62
N ALA A 120 14.30 14.86 5.51
CA ALA A 120 13.25 15.87 5.42
C ALA A 120 12.17 15.57 6.47
N VAL A 121 11.64 16.63 7.09
CA VAL A 121 10.51 16.57 8.02
C VAL A 121 9.29 17.11 7.31
N VAL A 122 8.26 16.27 7.17
CA VAL A 122 7.07 16.59 6.37
C VAL A 122 5.79 16.29 7.13
N GLU A 123 4.74 17.01 6.81
CA GLU A 123 3.39 16.71 7.30
C GLU A 123 2.77 15.55 6.49
N PRO A 124 1.89 14.72 7.08
CA PRO A 124 1.39 13.49 6.47
C PRO A 124 0.53 13.69 5.21
N GLY A 125 -0.03 14.86 4.98
CA GLY A 125 -0.81 15.20 3.78
C GLY A 125 0.05 15.71 2.60
N VAL A 126 1.37 15.84 2.76
CA VAL A 126 2.28 16.11 1.65
C VAL A 126 2.25 14.93 0.69
N THR A 127 2.08 15.19 -0.62
CA THR A 127 2.11 14.11 -1.61
C THR A 127 3.52 13.54 -1.75
N ASN A 128 3.62 12.25 -2.03
CA ASN A 128 4.91 11.56 -2.16
C ASN A 128 5.85 12.29 -3.14
N LEU A 129 5.39 12.59 -4.35
CA LEU A 129 6.17 13.27 -5.37
C LEU A 129 6.56 14.71 -4.98
N ALA A 130 5.77 15.39 -4.14
CA ALA A 130 6.08 16.75 -3.70
C ALA A 130 7.36 16.81 -2.85
N VAL A 131 7.66 15.76 -2.11
CA VAL A 131 8.93 15.63 -1.36
C VAL A 131 10.10 15.65 -2.34
N THR A 132 10.10 14.78 -3.35
CA THR A 132 11.16 14.72 -4.38
C THR A 132 11.30 16.08 -5.11
N ARG A 133 10.19 16.70 -5.51
CA ARG A 133 10.23 18.01 -6.19
C ARG A 133 10.86 19.12 -5.35
N ALA A 134 10.63 19.10 -4.04
CA ALA A 134 11.24 20.10 -3.13
C ALA A 134 12.76 19.91 -2.94
N LEU A 135 13.30 18.76 -3.36
CA LEU A 135 14.71 18.39 -3.19
C LEU A 135 15.50 18.46 -4.52
N GLU A 136 14.79 18.55 -5.64
CA GLU A 136 15.32 18.33 -6.98
C GLU A 136 16.44 19.28 -7.38
N ASP A 137 16.29 20.57 -7.03
CA ASP A 137 17.29 21.63 -7.31
C ASP A 137 18.65 21.38 -6.62
N ARG A 138 18.68 20.56 -5.58
CA ARG A 138 19.89 20.18 -4.84
C ARG A 138 20.39 18.78 -5.21
N GLY A 139 19.78 18.13 -6.20
CA GLY A 139 20.17 16.79 -6.65
C GLY A 139 19.79 15.66 -5.67
N PHE A 140 18.75 15.87 -4.85
CA PHE A 140 18.24 14.85 -3.93
C PHE A 140 16.82 14.40 -4.33
N TYR A 141 16.37 13.26 -3.75
CA TYR A 141 15.03 12.73 -3.95
C TYR A 141 14.61 11.85 -2.77
N TYR A 142 13.31 11.54 -2.70
CA TYR A 142 12.72 10.55 -1.81
C TYR A 142 12.53 9.25 -2.60
N ALA A 143 13.10 8.13 -2.12
CA ALA A 143 13.23 6.92 -2.92
C ALA A 143 11.93 6.11 -3.11
N PRO A 144 11.09 5.84 -2.09
CA PRO A 144 9.83 5.13 -2.32
C PRO A 144 8.93 5.89 -3.29
N ASP A 145 8.57 5.26 -4.42
CA ASP A 145 7.88 5.89 -5.54
C ASP A 145 6.67 5.08 -6.01
N PRO A 146 5.63 4.92 -5.18
CA PRO A 146 4.43 4.20 -5.58
C PRO A 146 3.84 4.78 -6.87
N SER A 147 3.16 3.96 -7.67
CA SER A 147 2.56 4.39 -8.94
C SER A 147 1.62 5.59 -8.77
N SER A 148 1.00 5.71 -7.60
CA SER A 148 0.13 6.83 -7.21
C SER A 148 0.86 8.05 -6.63
N GLN A 149 2.19 8.16 -6.73
CA GLN A 149 3.02 9.20 -6.07
C GLN A 149 2.58 10.64 -6.33
N ILE A 150 1.88 10.92 -7.44
CA ILE A 150 1.33 12.25 -7.74
C ILE A 150 0.16 12.62 -6.83
N ALA A 151 -0.51 11.65 -6.22
CA ALA A 151 -1.73 11.82 -5.44
C ALA A 151 -1.61 11.26 -4.01
N CYS A 152 -0.97 10.09 -3.81
CA CYS A 152 -0.81 9.50 -2.49
C CYS A 152 0.01 10.40 -1.56
N THR A 153 -0.26 10.31 -0.27
CA THR A 153 0.38 11.17 0.74
C THR A 153 1.36 10.39 1.60
N ILE A 154 2.35 11.07 2.17
CA ILE A 154 3.37 10.45 3.03
C ILE A 154 2.73 9.73 4.23
N GLY A 155 1.68 10.30 4.85
CA GLY A 155 0.96 9.61 5.94
C GLY A 155 0.25 8.34 5.48
N GLY A 156 -0.29 8.31 4.26
CA GLY A 156 -0.81 7.10 3.62
C GLY A 156 0.29 6.07 3.34
N ASN A 157 1.44 6.53 2.84
CA ASN A 157 2.59 5.65 2.61
C ASN A 157 3.09 5.00 3.91
N VAL A 158 3.11 5.75 5.03
CA VAL A 158 3.44 5.20 6.35
C VAL A 158 2.39 4.18 6.79
N ALA A 159 1.09 4.50 6.63
CA ALA A 159 0.02 3.61 7.05
C ALA A 159 0.04 2.25 6.34
N GLU A 160 0.29 2.25 5.02
CA GLU A 160 0.31 1.03 4.19
C GLU A 160 1.70 0.39 4.06
N ASN A 161 2.77 1.05 4.52
CA ASN A 161 4.15 0.70 4.17
C ASN A 161 4.33 0.63 2.65
N SER A 162 3.90 1.67 1.94
CA SER A 162 3.88 1.69 0.48
C SER A 162 5.26 1.46 -0.12
N GLY A 163 5.27 0.76 -1.24
CA GLY A 163 6.45 0.45 -2.03
C GLY A 163 6.56 1.29 -3.30
N GLY A 164 6.94 0.65 -4.40
CA GLY A 164 7.12 1.22 -5.72
C GLY A 164 8.27 0.57 -6.48
N VAL A 165 8.55 1.10 -7.67
CA VAL A 165 9.53 0.55 -8.59
C VAL A 165 10.94 0.41 -8.00
N HIS A 166 11.38 1.43 -7.24
CA HIS A 166 12.74 1.53 -6.74
C HIS A 166 12.96 0.86 -5.36
N CYS A 167 11.92 0.22 -4.81
CA CYS A 167 12.00 -0.47 -3.52
C CYS A 167 12.95 -1.65 -3.51
N LEU A 168 13.15 -2.31 -4.65
CA LEU A 168 14.13 -3.39 -4.79
C LEU A 168 15.53 -2.99 -4.29
N LYS A 169 16.00 -1.80 -4.62
CA LYS A 169 17.33 -1.30 -4.26
C LYS A 169 17.32 -0.41 -3.01
N TYR A 170 16.30 0.41 -2.86
CA TYR A 170 16.29 1.49 -1.86
C TYR A 170 15.35 1.24 -0.69
N GLY A 171 14.61 0.13 -0.73
CA GLY A 171 13.67 -0.27 0.31
C GLY A 171 12.31 0.43 0.23
N MET A 172 11.37 -0.09 0.97
CA MET A 172 10.01 0.42 1.11
C MET A 172 9.95 1.64 2.04
N THR A 173 8.76 2.14 2.33
CA THR A 173 8.54 3.25 3.27
C THR A 173 9.18 2.97 4.63
N THR A 174 9.05 1.77 5.19
CA THR A 174 9.66 1.39 6.48
C THR A 174 11.19 1.55 6.51
N ASN A 175 11.88 1.39 5.38
CA ASN A 175 13.33 1.54 5.28
C ASN A 175 13.76 3.02 5.13
N ASN A 176 12.82 3.92 4.89
CA ASN A 176 13.05 5.32 4.57
C ASN A 176 12.40 6.30 5.57
N VAL A 177 11.59 5.81 6.52
CA VAL A 177 11.07 6.59 7.65
C VAL A 177 12.02 6.47 8.82
N LEU A 178 12.42 7.61 9.40
CA LEU A 178 13.34 7.69 10.54
C LEU A 178 12.65 8.15 11.82
N GLY A 179 11.49 8.82 11.71
CA GLY A 179 10.75 9.28 12.87
C GLY A 179 9.33 9.67 12.53
N LEU A 180 8.47 9.62 13.56
CA LEU A 180 7.06 10.00 13.47
C LEU A 180 6.65 10.83 14.70
N GLU A 181 5.77 11.80 14.49
CA GLU A 181 4.83 12.28 15.51
C GLU A 181 3.47 11.69 15.17
N MET A 182 2.78 11.13 16.18
CA MET A 182 1.46 10.58 15.99
C MET A 182 0.59 10.82 17.22
N VAL A 183 -0.72 10.77 17.02
CA VAL A 183 -1.73 10.91 18.06
C VAL A 183 -2.42 9.57 18.27
N LEU A 184 -2.43 9.09 19.52
CA LEU A 184 -3.14 7.88 19.92
C LEU A 184 -4.65 8.14 20.01
N MET A 185 -5.45 7.08 20.01
CA MET A 185 -6.92 7.22 20.11
C MET A 185 -7.36 7.98 21.36
N THR A 186 -6.58 7.94 22.44
CA THR A 186 -6.79 8.73 23.68
C THR A 186 -6.60 10.24 23.52
N GLY A 187 -6.02 10.69 22.39
CA GLY A 187 -5.61 12.07 22.15
C GLY A 187 -4.18 12.39 22.59
N GLU A 188 -3.47 11.43 23.18
CA GLU A 188 -2.07 11.59 23.56
C GLU A 188 -1.17 11.68 22.33
N VAL A 189 -0.22 12.64 22.35
CA VAL A 189 0.77 12.82 21.29
C VAL A 189 2.06 12.13 21.66
N ILE A 190 2.55 11.24 20.80
CA ILE A 190 3.82 10.54 21.02
C ILE A 190 4.78 10.79 19.84
N ARG A 191 6.07 10.67 20.11
CA ARG A 191 7.15 10.78 19.11
C ARG A 191 7.98 9.52 19.11
N LEU A 192 8.24 8.98 17.92
CA LEU A 192 9.01 7.77 17.68
C LEU A 192 10.16 8.10 16.74
N GLY A 193 11.37 7.64 17.04
CA GLY A 193 12.54 7.92 16.23
C GLY A 193 12.94 9.41 16.18
N GLY A 194 13.52 9.83 15.05
CA GLY A 194 14.02 11.19 14.84
C GLY A 194 14.94 11.30 13.64
N LYS A 195 15.89 12.26 13.64
CA LYS A 195 16.87 12.44 12.55
C LYS A 195 18.06 11.45 12.60
N HIS A 196 18.07 10.52 13.49
CA HIS A 196 19.10 9.49 13.67
C HIS A 196 18.61 8.14 13.14
N LEU A 197 19.57 7.26 12.81
CA LEU A 197 19.29 5.95 12.20
C LEU A 197 18.87 4.87 13.22
N ASP A 198 19.11 5.10 14.50
CA ASP A 198 18.85 4.12 15.54
C ASP A 198 17.77 4.62 16.50
N ALA A 199 16.76 3.79 16.76
CA ALA A 199 15.71 4.06 17.75
C ALA A 199 16.08 3.37 19.05
N GLY A 200 16.46 4.13 20.09
CA GLY A 200 16.72 3.56 21.40
C GLY A 200 15.47 2.87 21.99
N GLY A 201 15.55 1.55 22.23
CA GLY A 201 14.45 0.76 22.79
C GLY A 201 13.78 -0.16 21.76
N TYR A 202 12.50 -0.49 21.99
CA TYR A 202 11.73 -1.28 21.01
C TYR A 202 11.50 -0.50 19.72
N ASP A 203 11.52 -1.18 18.58
CA ASP A 203 11.23 -0.60 17.27
C ASP A 203 9.71 -0.35 17.08
N LEU A 204 9.21 0.66 17.78
CA LEU A 204 7.83 1.11 17.63
C LEU A 204 7.59 1.78 16.27
N LEU A 205 8.64 2.32 15.64
CA LEU A 205 8.56 2.92 14.31
C LEU A 205 8.21 1.87 13.26
N GLY A 206 8.89 0.72 13.29
CA GLY A 206 8.59 -0.42 12.43
C GLY A 206 7.21 -1.03 12.71
N ILE A 207 6.74 -1.01 13.98
CA ILE A 207 5.39 -1.49 14.34
C ILE A 207 4.30 -0.56 13.78
N VAL A 208 4.50 0.76 13.79
CA VAL A 208 3.50 1.73 13.33
C VAL A 208 3.47 1.84 11.81
N THR A 209 4.63 1.69 11.15
CA THR A 209 4.70 1.68 9.68
C THR A 209 4.04 0.42 9.13
N GLY A 210 3.01 0.57 8.28
CA GLY A 210 2.20 -0.55 7.79
C GLY A 210 1.06 -0.96 8.74
N SER A 211 0.71 -0.12 9.74
CA SER A 211 -0.38 -0.40 10.66
C SER A 211 -1.78 -0.01 10.15
N GLU A 212 -1.89 0.46 8.91
CA GLU A 212 -3.15 0.82 8.24
C GLU A 212 -4.04 1.77 9.07
N GLY A 213 -3.41 2.68 9.83
CA GLY A 213 -4.13 3.62 10.68
C GLY A 213 -4.82 2.99 11.90
N LEU A 214 -4.48 1.75 12.27
CA LEU A 214 -5.08 1.07 13.42
C LEU A 214 -4.43 1.45 14.76
N LEU A 215 -3.20 1.96 14.76
CA LEU A 215 -2.43 2.20 16.00
C LEU A 215 -2.38 3.69 16.39
N GLY A 216 -2.65 4.60 15.46
CA GLY A 216 -2.64 6.05 15.70
C GLY A 216 -2.79 6.83 14.42
N VAL A 217 -2.86 8.16 14.56
CA VAL A 217 -2.94 9.10 13.43
C VAL A 217 -1.64 9.89 13.35
N VAL A 218 -0.89 9.70 12.27
CA VAL A 218 0.39 10.37 12.04
C VAL A 218 0.17 11.85 11.73
N THR A 219 0.96 12.74 12.35
CA THR A 219 0.90 14.20 12.19
C THR A 219 2.20 14.83 11.70
N GLU A 220 3.34 14.12 11.79
CA GLU A 220 4.62 14.51 11.22
C GLU A 220 5.44 13.27 10.88
N VAL A 221 6.22 13.32 9.80
CA VAL A 221 7.09 12.23 9.36
C VAL A 221 8.48 12.76 9.06
N THR A 222 9.51 12.13 9.63
CA THR A 222 10.90 12.34 9.25
C THR A 222 11.31 11.24 8.27
N VAL A 223 11.65 11.63 7.04
CA VAL A 223 12.04 10.71 5.97
C VAL A 223 13.50 10.88 5.58
N ARG A 224 14.14 9.79 5.20
CA ARG A 224 15.47 9.79 4.61
C ARG A 224 15.40 10.30 3.17
N ILE A 225 16.34 11.16 2.78
CA ILE A 225 16.49 11.62 1.40
C ILE A 225 17.81 11.11 0.82
N LEU A 226 17.81 10.79 -0.47
CA LEU A 226 18.97 10.24 -1.18
C LEU A 226 19.46 11.21 -2.24
N GLN A 227 20.76 11.20 -2.50
CA GLN A 227 21.34 11.91 -3.63
C GLN A 227 21.04 11.14 -4.91
N LYS A 228 20.68 11.85 -5.99
CA LYS A 228 20.49 11.25 -7.32
C LYS A 228 21.78 10.57 -7.79
N ALA A 229 21.62 9.41 -8.41
CA ALA A 229 22.74 8.69 -9.01
C ALA A 229 23.38 9.52 -10.17
N GLU A 230 24.66 9.27 -10.41
CA GLU A 230 25.42 9.90 -11.52
C GLU A 230 24.83 9.52 -12.89
N CYS A 231 24.45 8.24 -13.03
CA CYS A 231 23.91 7.65 -14.26
C CYS A 231 22.73 6.74 -13.95
N ALA A 232 21.74 6.70 -14.84
CA ALA A 232 20.67 5.70 -14.84
C ALA A 232 20.41 5.24 -16.28
N ARG A 233 20.27 3.94 -16.50
CA ARG A 233 19.99 3.32 -17.79
C ARG A 233 18.90 2.24 -17.61
N ALA A 234 17.95 2.22 -18.52
CA ALA A 234 16.90 1.22 -18.53
C ALA A 234 17.06 0.27 -19.74
N MET A 235 16.71 -1.00 -19.52
CA MET A 235 16.74 -2.05 -20.54
C MET A 235 15.30 -2.55 -20.75
N LEU A 236 14.86 -2.69 -22.01
CA LEU A 236 13.66 -3.42 -22.41
C LEU A 236 14.07 -4.81 -22.90
N ILE A 237 13.55 -5.85 -22.28
CA ILE A 237 13.94 -7.23 -22.56
C ILE A 237 12.67 -8.06 -22.81
N GLY A 238 12.49 -8.55 -24.04
CA GLY A 238 11.32 -9.30 -24.46
C GLY A 238 11.55 -10.81 -24.45
N PHE A 239 10.52 -11.57 -24.07
CA PHE A 239 10.53 -13.03 -23.97
C PHE A 239 9.33 -13.65 -24.67
N SER A 240 9.53 -14.86 -25.22
CA SER A 240 8.48 -15.65 -25.86
C SER A 240 7.54 -16.34 -24.86
N THR A 241 7.92 -16.41 -23.58
CA THR A 241 7.08 -16.94 -22.48
C THR A 241 7.23 -16.10 -21.22
N SER A 242 6.17 -16.03 -20.42
CA SER A 242 6.22 -15.35 -19.12
C SER A 242 7.09 -16.11 -18.13
N GLU A 243 7.18 -17.43 -18.26
CA GLU A 243 8.00 -18.30 -17.41
C GLU A 243 9.51 -18.02 -17.60
N ASP A 244 9.96 -17.81 -18.83
CA ASP A 244 11.36 -17.46 -19.13
C ASP A 244 11.71 -16.08 -18.55
N ALA A 245 10.80 -15.11 -18.67
CA ALA A 245 10.97 -13.79 -18.07
C ALA A 245 11.09 -13.89 -16.54
N GLY A 246 10.20 -14.63 -15.87
CA GLY A 246 10.25 -14.85 -14.43
C GLY A 246 11.51 -15.60 -13.98
N GLY A 247 11.97 -16.60 -14.76
CA GLY A 247 13.23 -17.29 -14.53
C GLY A 247 14.45 -16.37 -14.66
N CYS A 248 14.42 -15.45 -15.61
CA CYS A 248 15.46 -14.44 -15.81
C CYS A 248 15.58 -13.49 -14.62
N VAL A 249 14.46 -13.03 -14.05
CA VAL A 249 14.44 -12.21 -12.83
C VAL A 249 15.22 -12.91 -11.71
N ALA A 250 14.91 -14.17 -11.42
CA ALA A 250 15.57 -14.93 -10.37
C ALA A 250 17.09 -15.09 -10.63
N ARG A 251 17.50 -15.27 -11.90
CA ARG A 251 18.91 -15.39 -12.29
C ARG A 251 19.69 -14.09 -12.17
N ILE A 252 19.09 -12.94 -12.52
CA ILE A 252 19.71 -11.61 -12.35
C ILE A 252 20.01 -11.37 -10.87
N ILE A 253 18.99 -11.54 -10.02
CA ILE A 253 19.16 -11.35 -8.57
C ILE A 253 20.13 -12.37 -7.98
N GLY A 254 20.03 -13.65 -8.38
CA GLY A 254 20.94 -14.72 -7.93
C GLY A 254 22.41 -14.51 -8.34
N ALA A 255 22.68 -13.73 -9.40
CA ALA A 255 23.99 -13.31 -9.82
C ALA A 255 24.55 -12.14 -8.97
N GLY A 256 23.83 -11.68 -7.92
CA GLY A 256 24.23 -10.58 -7.06
C GLY A 256 24.01 -9.19 -7.69
N ILE A 257 23.21 -9.10 -8.76
CA ILE A 257 22.86 -7.82 -9.39
C ILE A 257 21.57 -7.33 -8.79
N ILE A 258 21.58 -6.15 -8.16
CA ILE A 258 20.39 -5.49 -7.59
C ILE A 258 20.11 -4.24 -8.41
N PRO A 259 19.21 -4.32 -9.40
CA PRO A 259 18.80 -3.16 -10.20
C PRO A 259 18.13 -2.08 -9.36
N GLY A 260 18.11 -0.83 -9.82
CA GLY A 260 17.32 0.25 -9.27
C GLY A 260 15.84 -0.09 -9.27
N GLY A 261 15.35 -0.67 -10.38
CA GLY A 261 14.01 -1.24 -10.53
C GLY A 261 14.00 -2.40 -11.51
N MET A 262 13.10 -3.36 -11.32
CA MET A 262 12.89 -4.47 -12.26
C MET A 262 11.41 -4.85 -12.32
N GLU A 263 10.78 -4.49 -13.44
CA GLU A 263 9.34 -4.58 -13.66
C GLU A 263 9.03 -5.60 -14.77
N MET A 264 7.87 -6.24 -14.66
CA MET A 264 7.41 -7.18 -15.67
C MET A 264 5.98 -6.83 -16.11
N MET A 265 5.72 -6.97 -17.42
CA MET A 265 4.38 -6.93 -18.00
C MET A 265 4.17 -8.12 -18.93
N ASP A 266 2.94 -8.64 -18.97
CA ASP A 266 2.53 -9.66 -19.94
C ASP A 266 1.94 -9.03 -21.22
N ARG A 267 1.69 -9.87 -22.24
CA ARG A 267 1.20 -9.43 -23.55
C ARG A 267 -0.06 -8.55 -23.49
N PRO A 268 -1.12 -8.87 -22.71
CA PRO A 268 -2.28 -7.99 -22.58
C PRO A 268 -1.94 -6.59 -22.06
N ALA A 269 -1.07 -6.51 -21.06
CA ALA A 269 -0.61 -5.23 -20.50
C ALA A 269 0.28 -4.46 -21.50
N ILE A 270 1.23 -5.15 -22.19
CA ILE A 270 2.12 -4.55 -23.19
C ILE A 270 1.30 -3.89 -24.29
N HIS A 271 0.32 -4.59 -24.88
CA HIS A 271 -0.52 -4.06 -25.93
C HIS A 271 -1.36 -2.87 -25.48
N ALA A 272 -2.01 -2.97 -24.31
CA ALA A 272 -2.80 -1.87 -23.76
C ALA A 272 -1.95 -0.60 -23.54
N VAL A 273 -0.74 -0.78 -23.00
CA VAL A 273 0.20 0.32 -22.74
C VAL A 273 0.71 0.93 -24.03
N GLU A 274 1.12 0.12 -25.03
CA GLU A 274 1.67 0.64 -26.28
C GLU A 274 0.63 1.43 -27.06
N GLU A 275 -0.63 0.99 -27.10
CA GLU A 275 -1.74 1.75 -27.69
C GLU A 275 -2.03 3.07 -26.96
N PHE A 276 -1.66 3.18 -25.67
CA PHE A 276 -1.95 4.34 -24.84
C PHE A 276 -0.82 5.38 -24.83
N VAL A 277 0.43 4.94 -24.75
CA VAL A 277 1.61 5.80 -24.54
C VAL A 277 2.55 5.85 -25.75
N HIS A 278 2.57 4.82 -26.60
CA HIS A 278 3.53 4.66 -27.71
C HIS A 278 4.99 4.69 -27.19
N ALA A 279 5.27 3.86 -26.19
CA ALA A 279 6.59 3.78 -25.56
C ALA A 279 7.64 3.02 -26.40
N GLY A 280 7.24 2.44 -27.53
CA GLY A 280 8.07 1.62 -28.39
C GLY A 280 8.33 0.23 -27.84
N TYR A 281 7.35 -0.34 -27.14
CA TYR A 281 7.43 -1.70 -26.62
C TYR A 281 7.29 -2.73 -27.75
N PRO A 282 8.00 -3.87 -27.67
CA PRO A 282 7.84 -4.95 -28.65
C PRO A 282 6.46 -5.62 -28.48
N LEU A 283 5.67 -5.73 -29.57
CA LEU A 283 4.33 -6.31 -29.53
C LEU A 283 4.28 -7.81 -29.86
N ASP A 284 5.40 -8.37 -30.31
CA ASP A 284 5.56 -9.77 -30.73
C ASP A 284 6.11 -10.67 -29.59
N VAL A 285 6.05 -10.20 -28.35
CA VAL A 285 6.52 -10.93 -27.16
C VAL A 285 5.37 -11.29 -26.22
N GLU A 286 5.54 -12.35 -25.42
CA GLU A 286 4.57 -12.74 -24.38
C GLU A 286 4.83 -12.03 -23.03
N ALA A 287 6.07 -11.62 -22.78
CA ALA A 287 6.44 -10.88 -21.58
C ALA A 287 7.57 -9.88 -21.85
N LEU A 288 7.52 -8.76 -21.15
CA LEU A 288 8.51 -7.70 -21.19
C LEU A 288 9.05 -7.46 -19.77
N LEU A 289 10.38 -7.46 -19.62
CA LEU A 289 11.06 -6.94 -18.44
C LEU A 289 11.58 -5.53 -18.75
N ILE A 290 11.41 -4.63 -17.78
CA ILE A 290 12.08 -3.33 -17.73
C ILE A 290 13.05 -3.39 -16.57
N VAL A 291 14.34 -3.26 -16.84
CA VAL A 291 15.40 -3.33 -15.82
C VAL A 291 16.14 -2.01 -15.81
N GLU A 292 16.15 -1.32 -14.68
CA GLU A 292 16.90 -0.07 -14.52
C GLU A 292 18.13 -0.30 -13.66
N LEU A 293 19.26 0.19 -14.12
CA LEU A 293 20.52 0.26 -13.39
C LEU A 293 20.89 1.71 -13.15
N ASP A 294 21.28 2.03 -11.94
CA ASP A 294 21.69 3.36 -11.53
C ASP A 294 22.90 3.31 -10.60
N GLY A 295 23.78 4.30 -10.73
CA GLY A 295 25.03 4.37 -9.97
C GLY A 295 26.13 5.12 -10.73
N PRO A 296 27.42 4.85 -10.42
CA PRO A 296 28.55 5.34 -11.21
C PRO A 296 28.52 4.78 -12.64
N GLN A 297 28.86 5.58 -13.65
CA GLN A 297 28.82 5.19 -15.07
C GLN A 297 29.50 3.84 -15.35
N ALA A 298 30.73 3.65 -14.83
CA ALA A 298 31.50 2.42 -15.08
C ALA A 298 30.82 1.17 -14.48
N GLU A 299 30.15 1.30 -13.36
CA GLU A 299 29.39 0.21 -12.73
C GLU A 299 28.16 -0.12 -13.56
N VAL A 300 27.40 0.90 -13.98
CA VAL A 300 26.19 0.72 -14.81
C VAL A 300 26.56 0.02 -16.12
N ASP A 301 27.61 0.46 -16.83
CA ASP A 301 28.05 -0.16 -18.09
C ASP A 301 28.48 -1.63 -17.88
N HIS A 302 29.19 -1.93 -16.80
CA HIS A 302 29.58 -3.30 -16.45
C HIS A 302 28.36 -4.19 -16.19
N LEU A 303 27.40 -3.70 -15.41
CA LEU A 303 26.19 -4.45 -15.06
C LEU A 303 25.26 -4.67 -16.26
N ILE A 304 25.17 -3.71 -17.20
CA ILE A 304 24.43 -3.88 -18.47
C ILE A 304 24.98 -5.11 -19.22
N GLY A 305 26.30 -5.19 -19.42
CA GLY A 305 26.91 -6.32 -20.12
C GLY A 305 26.67 -7.67 -19.44
N ARG A 306 26.64 -7.70 -18.11
CA ARG A 306 26.29 -8.91 -17.35
C ARG A 306 24.83 -9.30 -17.52
N ILE A 307 23.90 -8.34 -17.47
CA ILE A 307 22.48 -8.60 -17.67
C ILE A 307 22.20 -9.07 -19.09
N GLU A 308 22.82 -8.46 -20.12
CA GLU A 308 22.70 -8.92 -21.52
C GLU A 308 23.15 -10.38 -21.71
N ALA A 309 24.20 -10.80 -21.02
CA ALA A 309 24.63 -12.20 -21.05
C ALA A 309 23.60 -13.14 -20.40
N ILE A 310 23.11 -12.77 -19.18
CA ILE A 310 22.10 -13.54 -18.46
C ILE A 310 20.79 -13.65 -19.25
N THR A 311 20.31 -12.55 -19.84
CA THR A 311 19.04 -12.52 -20.58
C THR A 311 19.11 -13.36 -21.86
N ARG A 312 20.26 -13.36 -22.55
CA ARG A 312 20.50 -14.24 -23.70
C ARG A 312 20.41 -15.69 -23.29
N ASP A 313 21.04 -16.07 -22.18
CA ASP A 313 21.01 -17.43 -21.64
C ASP A 313 19.61 -17.85 -21.14
N CYS A 314 18.73 -16.86 -20.84
CA CYS A 314 17.34 -17.08 -20.48
C CYS A 314 16.37 -17.11 -21.68
N GLY A 315 16.88 -17.01 -22.93
CA GLY A 315 16.06 -17.06 -24.13
C GLY A 315 15.34 -15.75 -24.47
N ALA A 316 15.89 -14.60 -24.05
CA ALA A 316 15.37 -13.30 -24.47
C ALA A 316 15.43 -13.18 -26.01
N VAL A 317 14.32 -12.75 -26.60
CA VAL A 317 14.19 -12.55 -28.07
C VAL A 317 14.54 -11.14 -28.49
N THR A 318 14.39 -10.17 -27.59
CA THR A 318 14.82 -8.78 -27.79
C THR A 318 15.48 -8.25 -26.51
N CYS A 319 16.48 -7.38 -26.69
CA CYS A 319 17.12 -6.65 -25.59
C CYS A 319 17.55 -5.29 -26.11
N ARG A 320 16.99 -4.21 -25.57
CA ARG A 320 17.29 -2.82 -25.95
C ARG A 320 17.60 -2.00 -24.71
N THR A 321 18.78 -1.39 -24.69
CA THR A 321 19.21 -0.48 -23.63
C THR A 321 18.94 0.96 -24.05
N SER A 322 18.42 1.80 -23.13
CA SER A 322 18.15 3.21 -23.40
C SER A 322 19.42 3.96 -23.80
N SER A 323 19.34 4.75 -24.89
CA SER A 323 20.46 5.54 -25.43
C SER A 323 20.51 6.96 -24.85
N SER A 324 19.42 7.43 -24.23
CA SER A 324 19.30 8.75 -23.62
C SER A 324 18.38 8.71 -22.41
N GLU A 325 18.38 9.81 -21.66
CA GLU A 325 17.47 10.01 -20.51
C GLU A 325 16.02 10.07 -20.97
N GLU A 326 15.73 10.70 -22.12
CA GLU A 326 14.38 10.79 -22.69
C GLU A 326 13.85 9.39 -23.03
N GLU A 327 14.67 8.52 -23.61
CA GLU A 327 14.29 7.15 -23.91
C GLU A 327 14.08 6.33 -22.64
N ARG A 328 14.92 6.49 -21.62
CA ARG A 328 14.74 5.89 -20.30
C ARG A 328 13.40 6.28 -19.68
N LEU A 329 13.10 7.57 -19.68
CA LEU A 329 11.83 8.09 -19.15
C LEU A 329 10.62 7.59 -19.94
N LEU A 330 10.74 7.42 -21.27
CA LEU A 330 9.68 6.88 -22.12
C LEU A 330 9.37 5.42 -21.76
N PHE A 331 10.39 4.58 -21.52
CA PHE A 331 10.19 3.21 -21.06
C PHE A 331 9.39 3.18 -19.74
N TRP A 332 9.72 4.05 -18.80
CA TRP A 332 8.99 4.16 -17.52
C TRP A 332 7.60 4.78 -17.67
N ALA A 333 7.41 5.71 -18.60
CA ALA A 333 6.09 6.29 -18.85
C ALA A 333 5.07 5.23 -19.24
N GLY A 334 5.47 4.26 -20.10
CA GLY A 334 4.66 3.11 -20.43
C GLY A 334 4.27 2.28 -19.19
N ARG A 335 5.25 1.91 -18.36
CA ARG A 335 4.98 1.12 -17.15
C ARG A 335 4.06 1.85 -16.15
N LYS A 336 4.29 3.15 -15.93
CA LYS A 336 3.46 3.98 -15.05
C LYS A 336 2.03 4.16 -15.57
N ALA A 337 1.82 4.06 -16.88
CA ALA A 337 0.52 4.17 -17.51
C ALA A 337 -0.26 2.82 -17.58
N ALA A 338 0.29 1.72 -17.05
CA ALA A 338 -0.32 0.39 -17.21
C ALA A 338 -1.74 0.31 -16.63
N PHE A 339 -1.97 0.85 -15.44
CA PHE A 339 -3.29 0.84 -14.81
C PHE A 339 -4.36 1.59 -15.63
N PRO A 340 -4.18 2.88 -16.01
CA PRO A 340 -5.14 3.56 -16.87
C PRO A 340 -5.23 2.96 -18.27
N ALA A 341 -4.15 2.39 -18.79
CA ALA A 341 -4.16 1.75 -20.12
C ALA A 341 -5.05 0.50 -20.14
N VAL A 342 -5.01 -0.32 -19.10
CA VAL A 342 -5.85 -1.51 -18.94
C VAL A 342 -7.34 -1.16 -18.90
N GLY A 343 -7.71 0.02 -18.41
CA GLY A 343 -9.08 0.54 -18.50
C GLY A 343 -9.65 0.66 -19.92
N ARG A 344 -8.80 0.58 -20.96
CA ARG A 344 -9.26 0.55 -22.38
C ARG A 344 -9.70 -0.85 -22.84
N ILE A 345 -9.24 -1.90 -22.17
CA ILE A 345 -9.55 -3.29 -22.54
C ILE A 345 -10.57 -3.96 -21.62
N SER A 346 -10.92 -3.30 -20.49
CA SER A 346 -12.00 -3.70 -19.61
C SER A 346 -12.59 -2.48 -18.89
N PRO A 347 -13.92 -2.43 -18.65
CA PRO A 347 -14.53 -1.32 -17.90
C PRO A 347 -14.05 -1.27 -16.45
N ASP A 348 -13.79 -2.42 -15.83
CA ASP A 348 -13.32 -2.56 -14.46
C ASP A 348 -12.16 -3.55 -14.39
N TYR A 349 -11.33 -3.41 -13.36
CA TYR A 349 -10.33 -4.40 -12.98
C TYR A 349 -10.24 -4.52 -11.45
N TYR A 350 -9.92 -5.73 -10.98
CA TYR A 350 -9.68 -6.02 -9.57
C TYR A 350 -8.19 -6.33 -9.41
N CYS A 351 -7.47 -5.47 -8.69
CA CYS A 351 -6.02 -5.56 -8.57
C CYS A 351 -5.64 -6.33 -7.30
N MET A 352 -4.89 -7.41 -7.45
CA MET A 352 -4.29 -8.13 -6.32
C MET A 352 -2.88 -7.60 -6.00
N ASP A 353 -2.37 -7.98 -4.82
CA ASP A 353 -1.11 -7.45 -4.30
C ASP A 353 -0.38 -8.48 -3.42
N GLY A 354 -0.34 -9.74 -3.86
CA GLY A 354 0.43 -10.78 -3.17
C GLY A 354 1.93 -10.67 -3.47
N THR A 355 2.77 -10.98 -2.48
CA THR A 355 4.23 -11.07 -2.70
C THR A 355 4.69 -12.51 -2.57
N ILE A 356 5.66 -12.91 -3.40
CA ILE A 356 6.19 -14.27 -3.46
C ILE A 356 7.73 -14.29 -3.50
N PRO A 357 8.37 -15.38 -3.07
CA PRO A 357 9.77 -15.60 -3.38
C PRO A 357 10.00 -15.57 -4.90
N ARG A 358 10.93 -14.76 -5.39
CA ARG A 358 11.17 -14.50 -6.83
C ARG A 358 11.34 -15.77 -7.67
N ALA A 359 11.98 -16.81 -7.11
CA ALA A 359 12.15 -18.08 -7.77
C ALA A 359 10.83 -18.82 -8.10
N GLN A 360 9.72 -18.41 -7.47
CA GLN A 360 8.38 -18.95 -7.69
C GLN A 360 7.62 -18.23 -8.81
N LEU A 361 8.15 -17.13 -9.36
CA LEU A 361 7.51 -16.37 -10.44
C LEU A 361 7.03 -17.26 -11.60
N PRO A 362 7.85 -18.16 -12.20
CA PRO A 362 7.41 -19.01 -13.31
C PRO A 362 6.21 -19.90 -12.93
N LEU A 363 6.23 -20.47 -11.72
CA LEU A 363 5.13 -21.32 -11.22
C LEU A 363 3.86 -20.49 -11.04
N VAL A 364 3.95 -19.33 -10.37
CA VAL A 364 2.78 -18.51 -10.04
C VAL A 364 2.16 -17.91 -11.30
N LEU A 365 2.96 -17.48 -12.29
CA LEU A 365 2.46 -17.00 -13.57
C LEU A 365 1.66 -18.07 -14.33
N ARG A 366 2.17 -19.31 -14.39
CA ARG A 366 1.45 -20.44 -14.98
C ARG A 366 0.15 -20.72 -14.25
N ARG A 367 0.16 -20.80 -12.91
CA ARG A 367 -1.03 -21.04 -12.11
C ARG A 367 -2.07 -19.94 -12.21
N THR A 368 -1.64 -18.67 -12.32
CA THR A 368 -2.54 -17.53 -12.54
C THR A 368 -3.27 -17.66 -13.89
N ARG A 369 -2.61 -18.16 -14.94
CA ARG A 369 -3.23 -18.45 -16.24
C ARG A 369 -4.27 -19.57 -16.11
N GLU A 370 -3.95 -20.68 -15.42
CA GLU A 370 -4.88 -21.79 -15.15
C GLU A 370 -6.11 -21.28 -14.36
N LEU A 371 -5.91 -20.38 -13.37
CA LEU A 371 -6.99 -19.74 -12.62
C LEU A 371 -7.83 -18.82 -13.50
N SER A 372 -7.23 -18.05 -14.41
CA SER A 372 -7.93 -17.22 -15.40
C SER A 372 -8.90 -18.08 -16.25
N GLU A 373 -8.45 -19.23 -16.73
CA GLU A 373 -9.30 -20.19 -17.47
C GLU A 373 -10.43 -20.76 -16.56
N LYS A 374 -10.11 -21.14 -15.32
CA LYS A 374 -11.08 -21.67 -14.34
C LYS A 374 -12.22 -20.70 -14.08
N TYR A 375 -11.91 -19.41 -13.90
CA TYR A 375 -12.92 -18.39 -13.58
C TYR A 375 -13.55 -17.75 -14.82
N GLY A 376 -12.99 -17.98 -16.02
CA GLY A 376 -13.44 -17.37 -17.28
C GLY A 376 -13.30 -15.84 -17.27
N LEU A 377 -12.31 -15.31 -16.58
CA LEU A 377 -11.96 -13.90 -16.51
C LEU A 377 -10.53 -13.70 -16.99
N ARG A 378 -10.31 -12.70 -17.84
CA ARG A 378 -8.96 -12.34 -18.31
C ARG A 378 -8.17 -11.67 -17.17
N VAL A 379 -6.85 -11.77 -17.25
CA VAL A 379 -5.93 -11.08 -16.35
C VAL A 379 -4.87 -10.37 -17.19
N ALA A 380 -4.47 -9.18 -16.76
CA ALA A 380 -3.29 -8.46 -17.25
C ALA A 380 -2.29 -8.33 -16.11
N ASN A 381 -1.07 -8.80 -16.30
CA ASN A 381 -0.06 -8.86 -15.24
C ASN A 381 0.92 -7.69 -15.38
N VAL A 382 1.08 -6.96 -14.27
CA VAL A 382 1.99 -5.82 -14.17
C VAL A 382 2.68 -5.89 -12.81
N PHE A 383 3.95 -6.32 -12.76
CA PHE A 383 4.61 -6.73 -11.53
C PHE A 383 5.84 -5.89 -11.17
N HIS A 384 6.08 -5.72 -9.87
CA HIS A 384 7.41 -5.43 -9.34
C HIS A 384 8.21 -6.74 -9.28
N ALA A 385 8.69 -7.21 -10.43
CA ALA A 385 9.29 -8.54 -10.56
C ALA A 385 10.55 -8.69 -9.71
N GLY A 386 11.28 -7.59 -9.50
CA GLY A 386 12.52 -7.56 -8.74
C GLY A 386 12.38 -7.91 -7.27
N ASP A 387 11.29 -7.55 -6.62
CA ASP A 387 11.00 -7.88 -5.22
C ASP A 387 9.94 -8.98 -5.05
N GLY A 388 9.28 -9.38 -6.15
CA GLY A 388 8.28 -10.45 -6.15
C GLY A 388 6.88 -9.98 -5.81
N ASN A 389 6.62 -8.68 -5.79
CA ASN A 389 5.29 -8.13 -5.57
C ASN A 389 4.47 -8.16 -6.86
N LEU A 390 3.33 -8.84 -6.82
CA LEU A 390 2.48 -9.14 -7.97
C LEU A 390 1.26 -8.23 -8.01
N HIS A 391 0.99 -7.63 -9.18
CA HIS A 391 -0.25 -6.89 -9.41
C HIS A 391 -1.02 -7.48 -10.61
N PRO A 392 -1.59 -8.69 -10.49
CA PRO A 392 -2.50 -9.20 -11.50
C PRO A 392 -3.79 -8.36 -11.49
N LEU A 393 -4.09 -7.75 -12.63
CA LEU A 393 -5.31 -6.99 -12.87
C LEU A 393 -6.36 -7.93 -13.44
N ILE A 394 -7.28 -8.41 -12.63
CA ILE A 394 -8.38 -9.28 -13.03
C ILE A 394 -9.43 -8.41 -13.72
N LEU A 395 -9.66 -8.64 -14.99
CA LEU A 395 -10.53 -7.84 -15.84
C LEU A 395 -11.98 -8.33 -15.71
N TYR A 396 -12.90 -7.42 -15.35
CA TYR A 396 -14.30 -7.73 -15.20
C TYR A 396 -15.20 -6.54 -15.59
N ASP A 397 -16.51 -6.75 -15.62
CA ASP A 397 -17.51 -5.74 -15.89
C ASP A 397 -18.53 -5.76 -14.74
N SER A 398 -18.50 -4.72 -13.91
CA SER A 398 -19.38 -4.60 -12.73
C SER A 398 -20.88 -4.53 -13.10
N ASN A 399 -21.21 -4.21 -14.37
CA ASN A 399 -22.59 -4.22 -14.87
C ASN A 399 -23.10 -5.64 -15.17
N LYS A 400 -22.22 -6.65 -15.23
CA LYS A 400 -22.60 -8.04 -15.43
C LYS A 400 -22.77 -8.76 -14.08
N PRO A 401 -23.97 -9.27 -13.79
CA PRO A 401 -24.24 -9.95 -12.53
C PRO A 401 -23.25 -11.10 -12.25
N GLY A 402 -22.64 -11.10 -11.06
CA GLY A 402 -21.73 -12.14 -10.58
C GLY A 402 -20.30 -12.07 -11.13
N GLU A 403 -19.93 -11.11 -12.00
CA GLU A 403 -18.53 -10.95 -12.44
C GLU A 403 -17.64 -10.45 -11.31
N LEU A 404 -18.11 -9.51 -10.49
CA LEU A 404 -17.35 -9.04 -9.31
C LEU A 404 -17.10 -10.20 -8.32
N ASP A 405 -18.13 -11.02 -7.99
CA ASP A 405 -17.97 -12.17 -7.09
C ASP A 405 -16.93 -13.18 -7.62
N ARG A 406 -16.90 -13.38 -8.94
CA ARG A 406 -15.89 -14.25 -9.58
C ARG A 406 -14.51 -13.63 -9.54
N ALA A 407 -14.40 -12.32 -9.75
CA ALA A 407 -13.13 -11.61 -9.67
C ALA A 407 -12.54 -11.64 -8.25
N GLU A 408 -13.37 -11.44 -7.22
CA GLU A 408 -13.01 -11.58 -5.80
C GLU A 408 -12.54 -13.02 -5.49
N ALA A 409 -13.27 -14.04 -5.97
CA ALA A 409 -12.91 -15.44 -5.75
C ALA A 409 -11.59 -15.81 -6.45
N PHE A 410 -11.39 -15.31 -7.67
CA PHE A 410 -10.15 -15.50 -8.43
C PHE A 410 -8.97 -14.82 -7.70
N GLY A 411 -9.14 -13.57 -7.26
CA GLY A 411 -8.14 -12.85 -6.48
C GLY A 411 -7.77 -13.58 -5.18
N ALA A 412 -8.77 -14.08 -4.46
CA ALA A 412 -8.55 -14.86 -3.25
C ALA A 412 -7.74 -16.16 -3.50
N ASP A 413 -7.97 -16.85 -4.62
CA ASP A 413 -7.19 -18.05 -4.99
C ASP A 413 -5.75 -17.68 -5.38
N ILE A 414 -5.51 -16.52 -6.05
CA ILE A 414 -4.15 -16.01 -6.30
C ILE A 414 -3.43 -15.72 -4.97
N LEU A 415 -4.08 -15.04 -4.03
CA LEU A 415 -3.45 -14.71 -2.75
C LEU A 415 -3.15 -15.96 -1.90
N ARG A 416 -4.04 -16.97 -1.90
CA ARG A 416 -3.75 -18.27 -1.26
C ARG A 416 -2.54 -18.94 -1.90
N LEU A 417 -2.46 -18.92 -3.24
CA LEU A 417 -1.28 -19.44 -3.95
C LEU A 417 0.00 -18.70 -3.53
N CYS A 418 -0.04 -17.36 -3.38
CA CYS A 418 1.12 -16.61 -2.88
C CYS A 418 1.59 -17.12 -1.52
N VAL A 419 0.67 -17.38 -0.58
CA VAL A 419 1.01 -17.92 0.74
C VAL A 419 1.52 -19.37 0.63
N GLU A 420 0.89 -20.22 -0.19
CA GLU A 420 1.30 -21.62 -0.41
C GLU A 420 2.75 -21.75 -0.91
N VAL A 421 3.21 -20.82 -1.73
CA VAL A 421 4.60 -20.82 -2.24
C VAL A 421 5.60 -20.13 -1.30
N GLY A 422 5.17 -19.76 -0.08
CA GLY A 422 6.03 -19.14 0.94
C GLY A 422 6.07 -17.61 0.87
N GLY A 423 5.08 -16.99 0.25
CA GLY A 423 4.89 -15.55 0.18
C GLY A 423 3.85 -15.03 1.18
N VAL A 424 3.27 -13.85 0.88
CA VAL A 424 2.36 -13.11 1.75
C VAL A 424 1.13 -12.58 0.99
N LEU A 425 0.07 -12.25 1.73
CA LEU A 425 -1.21 -11.76 1.17
C LEU A 425 -1.13 -10.35 0.57
N THR A 426 -0.21 -9.52 1.04
CA THR A 426 -0.08 -8.12 0.61
C THR A 426 1.39 -7.71 0.57
N GLY A 427 1.79 -7.00 -0.47
CA GLY A 427 3.12 -6.44 -0.62
C GLY A 427 3.18 -4.99 -0.16
N GLU A 428 2.27 -4.15 -0.67
CA GLU A 428 2.32 -2.70 -0.44
C GLU A 428 0.94 -2.03 -0.26
N HIS A 429 -0.17 -2.72 -0.64
CA HIS A 429 -1.51 -2.12 -0.58
C HIS A 429 -2.17 -2.19 0.80
N GLY A 430 -1.65 -3.03 1.71
CA GLY A 430 -2.29 -3.36 2.98
C GLY A 430 -3.35 -4.46 2.84
N VAL A 431 -3.85 -4.91 3.98
CA VAL A 431 -4.90 -5.94 4.10
C VAL A 431 -6.29 -5.31 3.96
N GLY A 432 -6.52 -4.19 4.62
CA GLY A 432 -7.78 -3.45 4.61
C GLY A 432 -9.01 -4.29 4.93
N VAL A 433 -10.08 -4.09 4.15
CA VAL A 433 -11.27 -4.95 4.18
C VAL A 433 -11.17 -6.08 3.15
N GLU A 434 -10.43 -5.88 2.08
CA GLU A 434 -10.30 -6.78 0.94
C GLU A 434 -9.73 -8.14 1.31
N LYS A 435 -8.59 -8.14 2.01
CA LYS A 435 -7.82 -9.35 2.32
C LYS A 435 -8.04 -9.85 3.76
N ARG A 436 -8.83 -9.11 4.54
CA ARG A 436 -9.09 -9.37 5.96
C ARG A 436 -9.47 -10.83 6.23
N ASP A 437 -10.40 -11.36 5.46
CA ASP A 437 -10.93 -12.71 5.66
C ASP A 437 -9.97 -13.82 5.14
N LEU A 438 -8.86 -13.42 4.49
CA LEU A 438 -7.76 -14.32 4.09
C LEU A 438 -6.62 -14.36 5.13
N MET A 439 -6.61 -13.49 6.13
CA MET A 439 -5.55 -13.48 7.16
C MET A 439 -5.32 -14.86 7.83
N PRO A 440 -6.36 -15.70 8.11
CA PRO A 440 -6.16 -17.05 8.63
C PRO A 440 -5.44 -18.02 7.68
N ALA A 441 -5.33 -17.71 6.39
CA ALA A 441 -4.50 -18.51 5.48
C ALA A 441 -3.00 -18.30 5.70
N MET A 442 -2.62 -17.16 6.26
CA MET A 442 -1.23 -16.76 6.47
C MET A 442 -0.81 -16.85 7.95
N PHE A 443 -1.72 -16.54 8.88
CA PHE A 443 -1.44 -16.44 10.30
C PHE A 443 -2.26 -17.45 11.12
N SER A 444 -1.63 -18.08 12.10
CA SER A 444 -2.34 -18.90 13.08
C SER A 444 -3.24 -18.06 14.00
N GLU A 445 -4.18 -18.70 14.70
CA GLU A 445 -5.01 -18.01 15.70
C GLU A 445 -4.16 -17.33 16.80
N ALA A 446 -3.03 -17.93 17.18
CA ALA A 446 -2.12 -17.37 18.18
C ALA A 446 -1.43 -16.10 17.66
N ASP A 447 -1.02 -16.10 16.38
CA ASP A 447 -0.41 -14.90 15.74
C ASP A 447 -1.42 -13.77 15.64
N LEU A 448 -2.64 -14.06 15.15
CA LEU A 448 -3.72 -13.07 15.06
C LEU A 448 -4.10 -12.51 16.43
N ALA A 449 -4.17 -13.37 17.46
CA ALA A 449 -4.44 -12.92 18.83
C ALA A 449 -3.32 -12.01 19.37
N GLN A 450 -2.06 -12.28 19.02
CA GLN A 450 -0.94 -11.43 19.43
C GLN A 450 -0.96 -10.07 18.71
N GLN A 451 -1.27 -10.04 17.41
CA GLN A 451 -1.44 -8.80 16.67
C GLN A 451 -2.60 -7.96 17.23
N GLN A 452 -3.71 -8.59 17.61
CA GLN A 452 -4.84 -7.91 18.27
C GLN A 452 -4.48 -7.35 19.64
N ARG A 453 -3.67 -8.06 20.45
CA ARG A 453 -3.16 -7.54 21.72
C ARG A 453 -2.31 -6.27 21.53
N LEU A 454 -1.49 -6.26 20.47
CA LEU A 454 -0.73 -5.08 20.10
C LEU A 454 -1.68 -3.92 19.74
N LYS A 455 -2.69 -4.16 18.91
CA LYS A 455 -3.73 -3.17 18.60
C LYS A 455 -4.37 -2.61 19.88
N CYS A 456 -4.72 -3.47 20.84
CA CYS A 456 -5.35 -3.06 22.09
C CYS A 456 -4.40 -2.24 23.01
N ALA A 457 -3.08 -2.40 22.88
CA ALA A 457 -2.11 -1.59 23.62
C ALA A 457 -2.09 -0.11 23.15
N PHE A 458 -2.47 0.15 21.88
CA PHE A 458 -2.54 1.49 21.31
C PHE A 458 -3.97 2.06 21.30
N ASP A 459 -4.99 1.20 21.29
CA ASP A 459 -6.40 1.58 21.22
C ASP A 459 -7.24 0.59 22.02
N ASP A 460 -7.38 0.89 23.31
CA ASP A 460 -8.02 0.04 24.32
C ASP A 460 -9.51 -0.25 24.07
N LYS A 461 -10.19 0.68 23.36
CA LYS A 461 -11.61 0.57 23.04
C LYS A 461 -11.88 0.05 21.62
N GLY A 462 -10.85 -0.15 20.79
CA GLY A 462 -10.97 -0.60 19.41
C GLY A 462 -11.77 0.36 18.52
N LEU A 463 -11.61 1.67 18.72
CA LEU A 463 -12.36 2.71 18.02
C LEU A 463 -11.64 3.24 16.77
N LEU A 464 -10.32 3.03 16.67
CA LEU A 464 -9.52 3.52 15.56
C LEU A 464 -9.48 2.51 14.42
N ASN A 465 -9.99 2.88 13.28
CA ASN A 465 -10.09 2.12 12.04
C ASN A 465 -10.63 0.68 12.19
N PRO A 466 -11.73 0.44 12.94
CA PRO A 466 -12.22 -0.91 13.21
C PRO A 466 -12.81 -1.56 11.96
N GLY A 467 -12.82 -2.91 11.94
CA GLY A 467 -13.37 -3.72 10.84
C GLY A 467 -12.41 -3.96 9.69
N LYS A 468 -11.12 -3.59 9.84
CA LYS A 468 -10.03 -3.80 8.89
C LYS A 468 -8.96 -4.71 9.48
N VAL A 469 -8.18 -5.35 8.61
CA VAL A 469 -7.04 -6.23 8.94
C VAL A 469 -7.46 -7.52 9.63
N PHE A 470 -8.23 -7.47 10.70
CA PHE A 470 -8.58 -8.64 11.51
C PHE A 470 -9.90 -9.28 11.05
N PRO A 471 -9.94 -10.61 10.81
CA PRO A 471 -11.12 -11.31 10.30
C PRO A 471 -12.30 -11.36 11.28
N VAL A 472 -12.04 -11.14 12.57
CA VAL A 472 -13.05 -11.11 13.63
C VAL A 472 -13.08 -9.73 14.27
N LEU A 473 -14.29 -9.16 14.39
CA LEU A 473 -14.51 -7.86 15.03
C LEU A 473 -14.48 -8.02 16.55
N HIS A 474 -13.31 -8.26 17.13
CA HIS A 474 -13.13 -8.25 18.58
C HIS A 474 -12.93 -6.82 19.07
N ARG A 475 -13.69 -6.44 20.11
CA ARG A 475 -13.37 -5.24 20.89
C ARG A 475 -12.22 -5.57 21.83
N CYS A 476 -11.29 -4.65 22.03
CA CYS A 476 -10.16 -4.84 22.94
C CYS A 476 -10.63 -5.21 24.38
N ALA A 477 -11.75 -4.64 24.82
CA ALA A 477 -12.39 -5.00 26.10
C ALA A 477 -12.86 -6.48 26.18
N GLU A 478 -13.05 -7.16 25.04
CA GLU A 478 -13.45 -8.56 25.00
C GLU A 478 -12.23 -9.48 25.07
N LEU A 479 -11.07 -9.06 24.59
CA LEU A 479 -9.80 -9.78 24.75
C LEU A 479 -9.30 -9.84 26.19
N GLY A 480 -9.67 -8.84 27.01
CA GLY A 480 -9.43 -8.83 28.47
C GLY A 480 -10.42 -9.69 29.27
N ARG A 481 -11.53 -10.16 28.66
CA ARG A 481 -12.47 -11.05 29.29
C ARG A 481 -12.05 -12.49 29.07
N VAL A 482 -12.10 -13.26 30.15
CA VAL A 482 -11.79 -14.69 30.16
C VAL A 482 -12.76 -15.43 29.25
N HIS A 483 -12.30 -15.90 28.09
CA HIS A 483 -13.04 -16.87 27.31
C HIS A 483 -12.99 -18.22 28.03
N VAL A 484 -14.13 -18.64 28.56
CA VAL A 484 -14.32 -19.97 29.16
C VAL A 484 -14.71 -20.93 28.02
N HIS A 485 -13.74 -21.65 27.46
CA HIS A 485 -14.02 -22.76 26.55
C HIS A 485 -14.38 -24.00 27.36
N ALA A 486 -15.63 -24.50 27.23
CA ALA A 486 -16.14 -25.71 27.88
C ALA A 486 -15.89 -25.71 29.41
N GLY A 487 -16.08 -24.60 30.10
CA GLY A 487 -15.89 -24.45 31.54
C GLY A 487 -14.44 -24.35 32.00
N LYS A 488 -13.47 -24.28 31.09
CA LYS A 488 -12.05 -24.12 31.42
C LYS A 488 -11.53 -22.73 31.02
N VAL A 489 -10.85 -22.11 31.97
CA VAL A 489 -10.17 -20.81 31.75
C VAL A 489 -8.76 -21.07 31.23
N ALA A 490 -8.36 -20.44 30.14
CA ALA A 490 -6.97 -20.50 29.71
C ALA A 490 -6.08 -19.73 30.74
N PHE A 491 -5.00 -20.38 31.16
CA PHE A 491 -4.02 -19.86 32.11
C PHE A 491 -4.63 -19.39 33.46
N PRO A 492 -5.20 -20.33 34.29
CA PRO A 492 -5.87 -19.99 35.56
C PRO A 492 -4.96 -19.35 36.61
N ASP A 493 -3.64 -19.55 36.48
CA ASP A 493 -2.64 -19.14 37.48
C ASP A 493 -2.02 -17.74 37.21
N ILE A 494 -2.42 -17.05 36.14
CA ILE A 494 -1.93 -15.69 35.85
C ILE A 494 -2.81 -14.68 36.59
N PRO A 495 -2.22 -13.79 37.46
CA PRO A 495 -2.96 -12.69 38.08
C PRO A 495 -3.64 -11.81 37.08
N ARG A 496 -4.90 -11.46 37.33
CA ARG A 496 -5.74 -10.62 36.42
C ARG A 496 -6.07 -9.34 37.16
N PHE A 497 -5.73 -8.23 36.55
CA PHE A 497 -6.00 -6.90 37.05
C PHE A 497 -7.22 -6.30 36.38
#